data_81c149bf3957b74bbef8a65539e7116b
#
_entry.id   81c149bf3957b74bbef8a65539e7116b
#
_cell.length_a   1.000
_cell.length_b   1.000
_cell.length_c   1.000
_cell.angle_alpha   90.00
_cell.angle_beta   90.00
_cell.angle_gamma   90.00
#
_symmetry.space_group_name_H-M   'P 1'
#
loop_
_entity.id
_entity.type
_entity.pdbx_description
1 polymer ?
#
loop_
_entity_poly.entity_id
_entity_poly.type
_entity_poly.pdbx_seq_one_letter_code
_entity_poly.pdbx_strand_id
1 'polypeptide(L)'
;MRTVVVGASSGLGRCIGVGLVQRGARAALLARRLERLEGAVTEAGDGAFAIPCDVTSEESCATAIGEAVKNLGGIDALVYTPAIGPLASLIDTDAATWRRAFDTNVIGAALVTAAAVPHLTKSSGTALYLSSVSASLTPPWPGLGAYAVSKAALDKLVEAWRVEHPTVGFTRVVVGDCVGGEGDSATGFADTWDLEAAVRFHPQWVAGNYLSGAFVDVDDLVTIIDSILRRGSSVSIPSITVAPRRTATPAGEPIADVPRP
;
A
#
# COMPACT_ATOMS: atom_id res chain seq x y z
N MET A 1 15.97 7.58 -10.87
CA MET A 1 14.53 7.81 -10.65
C MET A 1 14.36 8.42 -9.27
N ARG A 2 13.62 9.54 -9.18
CA ARG A 2 13.34 10.28 -7.95
C ARG A 2 11.95 9.85 -7.46
N THR A 3 11.90 9.15 -6.35
CA THR A 3 10.68 8.48 -5.90
C THR A 3 10.24 8.99 -4.53
N VAL A 4 8.96 9.16 -4.33
CA VAL A 4 8.34 9.36 -3.02
C VAL A 4 7.58 8.08 -2.65
N VAL A 5 7.90 7.49 -1.50
CA VAL A 5 7.20 6.32 -0.97
C VAL A 5 6.50 6.68 0.33
N VAL A 6 5.18 6.70 0.32
CA VAL A 6 4.34 7.02 1.48
C VAL A 6 3.95 5.75 2.21
N GLY A 7 4.02 5.76 3.54
CA GLY A 7 3.79 4.57 4.37
C GLY A 7 5.04 3.71 4.57
N ALA A 8 6.23 4.27 4.34
CA ALA A 8 7.50 3.55 4.30
C ALA A 8 8.10 3.17 5.67
N SER A 9 7.39 3.36 6.78
CA SER A 9 7.91 3.01 8.12
C SER A 9 7.75 1.54 8.49
N SER A 10 6.97 0.76 7.75
CA SER A 10 6.73 -0.66 8.02
C SER A 10 6.07 -1.37 6.84
N GLY A 11 6.00 -2.70 6.90
CA GLY A 11 5.26 -3.52 5.95
C GLY A 11 5.68 -3.33 4.50
N LEU A 12 4.72 -3.48 3.58
CA LEU A 12 4.97 -3.38 2.15
C LEU A 12 5.58 -2.04 1.73
N GLY A 13 5.19 -0.94 2.39
CA GLY A 13 5.76 0.38 2.09
C GLY A 13 7.25 0.46 2.39
N ARG A 14 7.70 -0.14 3.51
CA ARG A 14 9.12 -0.26 3.84
C ARG A 14 9.86 -1.12 2.83
N CYS A 15 9.36 -2.32 2.55
CA CYS A 15 9.96 -3.21 1.56
C CYS A 15 10.12 -2.53 0.19
N ILE A 16 9.07 -1.83 -0.27
CA ILE A 16 9.08 -1.11 -1.54
C ILE A 16 10.10 0.04 -1.50
N GLY A 17 10.08 0.87 -0.45
CA GLY A 17 10.99 2.00 -0.32
C GLY A 17 12.46 1.57 -0.32
N VAL A 18 12.80 0.62 0.53
CA VAL A 18 14.15 0.04 0.63
C VAL A 18 14.55 -0.61 -0.69
N GLY A 19 13.70 -1.48 -1.23
CA GLY A 19 14.00 -2.22 -2.44
C GLY A 19 14.16 -1.35 -3.68
N LEU A 20 13.45 -0.23 -3.80
CA LEU A 20 13.62 0.74 -4.89
C LEU A 20 14.98 1.46 -4.79
N VAL A 21 15.42 1.84 -3.58
CA VAL A 21 16.73 2.47 -3.37
C VAL A 21 17.85 1.51 -3.70
N GLN A 22 17.78 0.26 -3.23
CA GLN A 22 18.76 -0.80 -3.55
C GLN A 22 18.83 -1.10 -5.04
N ARG A 23 17.77 -0.78 -5.81
CA ARG A 23 17.73 -0.87 -7.28
C ARG A 23 18.12 0.46 -7.97
N GLY A 24 18.75 1.40 -7.23
CA GLY A 24 19.32 2.64 -7.76
C GLY A 24 18.32 3.80 -7.91
N ALA A 25 17.16 3.78 -7.24
CA ALA A 25 16.34 4.97 -7.10
C ALA A 25 16.90 5.86 -5.98
N ARG A 26 16.60 7.17 -6.06
CA ARG A 26 16.67 8.06 -4.90
C ARG A 26 15.25 8.19 -4.35
N ALA A 27 15.07 7.99 -3.05
CA ALA A 27 13.74 7.94 -2.48
C ALA A 27 13.57 8.81 -1.23
N ALA A 28 12.51 9.61 -1.20
CA ALA A 28 11.97 10.19 0.03
C ALA A 28 10.98 9.17 0.63
N LEU A 29 11.29 8.68 1.83
CA LEU A 29 10.49 7.74 2.59
C LEU A 29 9.62 8.53 3.58
N LEU A 30 8.30 8.46 3.42
CA LEU A 30 7.34 9.25 4.17
C LEU A 30 6.50 8.38 5.11
N ALA A 31 6.41 8.75 6.38
CA ALA A 31 5.45 8.20 7.36
C ALA A 31 5.45 9.05 8.64
N ARG A 32 4.53 8.72 9.57
CA ARG A 32 4.44 9.43 10.86
C ARG A 32 5.57 9.09 11.85
N ARG A 33 6.07 7.86 11.81
CA ARG A 33 7.06 7.33 12.78
C ARG A 33 8.48 7.55 12.28
N LEU A 34 9.08 8.69 12.67
CA LEU A 34 10.40 9.10 12.17
C LEU A 34 11.49 8.07 12.51
N GLU A 35 11.56 7.56 13.74
CA GLU A 35 12.55 6.55 14.14
C GLU A 35 12.54 5.32 13.24
N ARG A 36 11.34 4.81 12.89
CA ARG A 36 11.22 3.68 11.96
C ARG A 36 11.60 4.04 10.52
N LEU A 37 11.38 5.30 10.11
CA LEU A 37 11.85 5.78 8.81
C LEU A 37 13.36 5.85 8.75
N GLU A 38 14.02 6.33 9.81
CA GLU A 38 15.48 6.36 9.91
C GLU A 38 16.07 4.95 9.84
N GLY A 39 15.42 3.97 10.48
CA GLY A 39 15.76 2.55 10.30
C GLY A 39 15.62 2.08 8.86
N ALA A 40 14.56 2.49 8.15
CA ALA A 40 14.38 2.16 6.74
C ALA A 40 15.41 2.84 5.84
N VAL A 41 15.80 4.09 6.14
CA VAL A 41 16.87 4.80 5.43
C VAL A 41 18.21 4.09 5.62
N THR A 42 18.53 3.67 6.85
CA THR A 42 19.75 2.92 7.14
C THR A 42 19.79 1.59 6.36
N GLU A 43 18.69 0.87 6.31
CA GLU A 43 18.55 -0.39 5.56
C GLU A 43 18.65 -0.17 4.04
N ALA A 44 18.05 0.91 3.53
CA ALA A 44 18.07 1.24 2.10
C ALA A 44 19.44 1.66 1.60
N GLY A 45 20.23 2.34 2.45
CA GLY A 45 21.52 2.89 2.09
C GLY A 45 21.45 4.27 1.43
N ASP A 46 22.51 4.62 0.70
CA ASP A 46 22.65 5.93 0.07
C ASP A 46 21.52 6.25 -0.91
N GLY A 47 20.99 7.47 -0.84
CA GLY A 47 19.92 7.95 -1.72
C GLY A 47 18.53 7.91 -1.10
N ALA A 48 18.38 7.40 0.13
CA ALA A 48 17.14 7.46 0.90
C ALA A 48 17.11 8.66 1.85
N PHE A 49 15.90 9.23 2.07
CA PHE A 49 15.66 10.35 2.98
C PHE A 49 14.40 10.09 3.79
N ALA A 50 14.46 10.26 5.11
CA ALA A 50 13.31 10.16 5.99
C ALA A 50 12.59 11.52 6.08
N ILE A 51 11.28 11.55 5.83
CA ILE A 51 10.46 12.77 5.92
C ILE A 51 9.18 12.44 6.71
N PRO A 52 8.93 13.11 7.84
CA PRO A 52 7.68 12.94 8.59
C PRO A 52 6.47 13.36 7.74
N CYS A 53 5.43 12.52 7.73
CA CYS A 53 4.19 12.83 7.04
C CYS A 53 3.01 12.13 7.72
N ASP A 54 2.02 12.91 8.15
CA ASP A 54 0.70 12.41 8.49
C ASP A 54 -0.24 12.61 7.30
N VAL A 55 -0.63 11.53 6.66
CA VAL A 55 -1.49 11.57 5.46
C VAL A 55 -2.91 12.07 5.77
N THR A 56 -3.31 12.14 7.04
CA THR A 56 -4.61 12.69 7.45
C THR A 56 -4.60 14.22 7.62
N SER A 57 -3.44 14.86 7.46
CA SER A 57 -3.25 16.31 7.51
C SER A 57 -2.82 16.85 6.16
N GLU A 58 -3.64 17.75 5.59
CA GLU A 58 -3.34 18.41 4.31
C GLU A 58 -2.03 19.21 4.36
N GLU A 59 -1.81 19.97 5.44
CA GLU A 59 -0.59 20.75 5.66
C GLU A 59 0.65 19.84 5.74
N SER A 60 0.55 18.71 6.47
CA SER A 60 1.62 17.72 6.57
C SER A 60 1.94 17.10 5.21
N CYS A 61 0.92 16.75 4.41
CA CYS A 61 1.11 16.23 3.06
C CYS A 61 1.84 17.23 2.15
N ALA A 62 1.37 18.48 2.14
CA ALA A 62 1.98 19.53 1.30
C ALA A 62 3.43 19.81 1.71
N THR A 63 3.70 19.92 3.02
CA THR A 63 5.05 20.15 3.56
C THR A 63 5.98 19.00 3.21
N ALA A 64 5.56 17.74 3.43
CA ALA A 64 6.38 16.56 3.16
C ALA A 64 6.71 16.41 1.67
N ILE A 65 5.76 16.66 0.78
CA ILE A 65 6.01 16.65 -0.67
C ILE A 65 6.95 17.77 -1.07
N GLY A 66 6.81 18.99 -0.52
CA GLY A 66 7.72 20.11 -0.76
C GLY A 66 9.15 19.79 -0.34
N GLU A 67 9.33 19.17 0.81
CA GLU A 67 10.64 18.72 1.30
C GLU A 67 11.22 17.59 0.44
N ALA A 68 10.40 16.63 0.01
CA ALA A 68 10.82 15.58 -0.92
C ALA A 68 11.32 16.17 -2.24
N VAL A 69 10.60 17.14 -2.80
CA VAL A 69 11.03 17.86 -4.02
C VAL A 69 12.36 18.56 -3.83
N LYS A 70 12.56 19.24 -2.69
CA LYS A 70 13.82 19.92 -2.38
C LYS A 70 15.00 18.93 -2.31
N ASN A 71 14.82 17.81 -1.62
CA ASN A 71 15.89 16.82 -1.41
C ASN A 71 16.21 16.01 -2.69
N LEU A 72 15.20 15.70 -3.49
CA LEU A 72 15.34 14.91 -4.71
C LEU A 72 15.62 15.75 -5.97
N GLY A 73 15.27 17.03 -5.96
CA GLY A 73 15.32 17.88 -7.16
C GLY A 73 14.14 17.67 -8.11
N GLY A 74 13.04 17.09 -7.64
CA GLY A 74 11.82 16.79 -8.40
C GLY A 74 11.27 15.40 -8.04
N ILE A 75 10.14 15.02 -8.65
CA ILE A 75 9.48 13.71 -8.44
C ILE A 75 9.20 13.08 -9.79
N ASP A 76 9.69 11.85 -9.99
CA ASP A 76 9.40 11.02 -11.16
C ASP A 76 8.35 9.94 -10.82
N ALA A 77 8.30 9.52 -9.54
CA ALA A 77 7.38 8.48 -9.09
C ALA A 77 6.83 8.77 -7.69
N LEU A 78 5.55 8.46 -7.50
CA LEU A 78 4.88 8.43 -6.20
C LEU A 78 4.36 7.02 -5.96
N VAL A 79 4.62 6.45 -4.77
CA VAL A 79 4.03 5.17 -4.33
C VAL A 79 3.25 5.42 -3.05
N TYR A 80 1.93 5.20 -3.08
CA TYR A 80 1.06 5.33 -1.92
C TYR A 80 0.70 3.95 -1.37
N THR A 81 1.18 3.67 -0.17
CA THR A 81 1.00 2.37 0.48
C THR A 81 0.17 2.40 1.77
N PRO A 82 -0.07 3.58 2.43
CA PRO A 82 -0.79 3.58 3.70
C PRO A 82 -2.15 2.93 3.59
N ALA A 83 -2.46 2.07 4.57
CA ALA A 83 -3.79 1.52 4.74
C ALA A 83 -4.01 1.10 6.18
N ILE A 84 -5.24 1.21 6.63
CA ILE A 84 -5.74 0.57 7.85
C ILE A 84 -6.94 -0.31 7.50
N GLY A 85 -7.04 -1.45 8.16
CA GLY A 85 -8.13 -2.41 7.97
C GLY A 85 -8.77 -2.74 9.31
N PRO A 86 -9.70 -1.92 9.82
CA PRO A 86 -10.38 -2.21 11.08
C PRO A 86 -11.19 -3.51 10.95
N LEU A 87 -11.10 -4.36 11.96
CA LEU A 87 -11.84 -5.61 12.04
C LEU A 87 -13.11 -5.41 12.87
N ALA A 88 -14.25 -5.31 12.21
CA ALA A 88 -15.56 -5.23 12.82
C ALA A 88 -16.65 -5.67 11.84
N SER A 89 -17.79 -6.17 12.35
CA SER A 89 -18.95 -6.37 11.49
C SER A 89 -19.48 -5.02 10.99
N LEU A 90 -20.14 -4.98 9.83
CA LEU A 90 -20.66 -3.72 9.30
C LEU A 90 -21.70 -3.08 10.23
N ILE A 91 -22.46 -3.90 10.98
CA ILE A 91 -23.45 -3.40 11.93
C ILE A 91 -22.80 -2.77 13.18
N ASP A 92 -21.60 -3.22 13.55
CA ASP A 92 -20.85 -2.74 14.71
C ASP A 92 -19.84 -1.65 14.34
N THR A 93 -19.67 -1.36 13.05
CA THR A 93 -18.72 -0.35 12.58
C THR A 93 -19.27 1.05 12.77
N ASP A 94 -18.74 1.78 13.75
CA ASP A 94 -19.15 3.15 14.05
C ASP A 94 -18.62 4.17 13.04
N ALA A 95 -19.20 5.39 13.09
CA ALA A 95 -18.81 6.47 12.19
C ALA A 95 -17.35 6.90 12.35
N ALA A 96 -16.76 6.78 13.54
CA ALA A 96 -15.36 7.12 13.77
C ALA A 96 -14.42 6.11 13.08
N THR A 97 -14.75 4.84 13.13
CA THR A 97 -14.01 3.77 12.44
C THR A 97 -14.08 3.93 10.92
N TRP A 98 -15.26 4.23 10.35
CA TRP A 98 -15.41 4.58 8.95
C TRP A 98 -14.53 5.76 8.56
N ARG A 99 -14.59 6.87 9.33
CA ARG A 99 -13.77 8.06 9.05
C ARG A 99 -12.29 7.74 9.06
N ARG A 100 -11.78 7.06 10.10
CA ARG A 100 -10.36 6.67 10.15
C ARG A 100 -9.90 5.86 8.94
N ALA A 101 -10.74 4.90 8.49
CA ALA A 101 -10.43 4.10 7.30
C ALA A 101 -10.37 4.98 6.03
N PHE A 102 -11.36 5.86 5.85
CA PHE A 102 -11.39 6.75 4.69
C PHE A 102 -10.32 7.85 4.77
N ASP A 103 -10.08 8.44 5.94
CA ASP A 103 -9.05 9.47 6.13
C ASP A 103 -7.66 8.94 5.70
N THR A 104 -7.33 7.72 6.09
CA THR A 104 -6.04 7.12 5.73
C THR A 104 -6.05 6.57 4.29
N ASN A 105 -7.03 5.72 3.94
CA ASN A 105 -6.95 4.91 2.73
C ASN A 105 -7.33 5.69 1.46
N VAL A 106 -8.15 6.74 1.58
CA VAL A 106 -8.73 7.48 0.45
C VAL A 106 -8.34 8.95 0.48
N ILE A 107 -8.71 9.68 1.55
CA ILE A 107 -8.48 11.12 1.64
C ILE A 107 -6.98 11.41 1.67
N GLY A 108 -6.21 10.67 2.46
CA GLY A 108 -4.75 10.80 2.48
C GLY A 108 -4.10 10.53 1.13
N ALA A 109 -4.60 9.56 0.37
CA ALA A 109 -4.15 9.34 -1.00
C ALA A 109 -4.45 10.55 -1.90
N ALA A 110 -5.65 11.14 -1.77
CA ALA A 110 -6.03 12.34 -2.52
C ALA A 110 -5.13 13.53 -2.17
N LEU A 111 -4.89 13.81 -0.89
CA LEU A 111 -4.07 14.94 -0.42
C LEU A 111 -2.62 14.85 -0.89
N VAL A 112 -1.98 13.68 -0.69
CA VAL A 112 -0.61 13.46 -1.15
C VAL A 112 -0.51 13.57 -2.66
N THR A 113 -1.47 13.01 -3.40
CA THR A 113 -1.49 13.07 -4.86
C THR A 113 -1.66 14.51 -5.35
N ALA A 114 -2.58 15.28 -4.76
CA ALA A 114 -2.79 16.68 -5.11
C ALA A 114 -1.49 17.50 -4.97
N ALA A 115 -0.73 17.29 -3.90
CA ALA A 115 0.57 17.94 -3.70
C ALA A 115 1.63 17.47 -4.71
N ALA A 116 1.61 16.19 -5.12
CA ALA A 116 2.63 15.61 -6.00
C ALA A 116 2.35 15.82 -7.50
N VAL A 117 1.10 15.92 -7.95
CA VAL A 117 0.70 16.03 -9.37
C VAL A 117 1.43 17.14 -10.13
N PRO A 118 1.64 18.38 -9.61
CA PRO A 118 2.37 19.41 -10.34
C PRO A 118 3.82 19.00 -10.68
N HIS A 119 4.44 18.17 -9.85
CA HIS A 119 5.80 17.68 -10.03
C HIS A 119 5.85 16.47 -10.95
N LEU A 120 4.89 15.54 -10.82
CA LEU A 120 4.73 14.40 -11.72
C LEU A 120 4.40 14.83 -13.15
N THR A 121 3.59 15.88 -13.33
CA THR A 121 3.30 16.44 -14.65
C THR A 121 4.57 16.95 -15.33
N LYS A 122 5.46 17.62 -14.58
CA LYS A 122 6.73 18.15 -15.14
C LYS A 122 7.70 17.04 -15.57
N SER A 123 7.64 15.89 -14.94
CA SER A 123 8.50 14.74 -15.25
C SER A 123 7.84 13.71 -16.16
N SER A 124 6.56 13.88 -16.52
CA SER A 124 5.71 12.83 -17.11
C SER A 124 5.78 11.53 -16.28
N GLY A 125 5.74 11.69 -14.96
CA GLY A 125 5.97 10.66 -13.98
C GLY A 125 4.77 9.76 -13.74
N THR A 126 4.89 8.85 -12.76
CA THR A 126 3.86 7.86 -12.44
C THR A 126 3.51 7.87 -10.95
N ALA A 127 2.22 7.88 -10.63
CA ALA A 127 1.69 7.62 -9.30
C ALA A 127 1.12 6.20 -9.21
N LEU A 128 1.53 5.45 -8.19
CA LEU A 128 1.15 4.07 -7.95
C LEU A 128 0.49 3.93 -6.59
N TYR A 129 -0.59 3.15 -6.53
CA TYR A 129 -1.39 2.95 -5.33
C TYR A 129 -1.55 1.46 -5.04
N LEU A 130 -1.26 1.04 -3.80
CA LEU A 130 -1.56 -0.31 -3.37
C LEU A 130 -3.06 -0.45 -3.08
N SER A 131 -3.73 -1.17 -3.94
CA SER A 131 -5.11 -1.63 -3.76
C SER A 131 -5.13 -3.06 -3.21
N SER A 132 -6.28 -3.70 -3.22
CA SER A 132 -6.47 -5.06 -2.71
C SER A 132 -7.39 -5.86 -3.63
N VAL A 133 -7.16 -7.16 -3.70
CA VAL A 133 -8.10 -8.08 -4.38
C VAL A 133 -9.51 -7.98 -3.81
N SER A 134 -9.66 -7.65 -2.52
CA SER A 134 -10.95 -7.48 -1.86
C SER A 134 -11.69 -6.20 -2.26
N ALA A 135 -11.06 -5.28 -3.02
CA ALA A 135 -11.73 -4.08 -3.52
C ALA A 135 -12.79 -4.41 -4.60
N SER A 136 -12.48 -5.37 -5.50
CA SER A 136 -13.34 -5.65 -6.65
C SER A 136 -13.20 -7.05 -7.24
N LEU A 137 -12.18 -7.82 -6.89
CA LEU A 137 -11.90 -9.12 -7.51
C LEU A 137 -12.38 -10.32 -6.69
N THR A 138 -12.42 -10.18 -5.38
CA THR A 138 -12.91 -11.22 -4.46
C THR A 138 -13.99 -10.64 -3.55
N PRO A 139 -14.90 -11.47 -3.03
CA PRO A 139 -15.81 -11.03 -1.97
C PRO A 139 -15.01 -10.44 -0.78
N PRO A 140 -15.53 -9.39 -0.13
CA PRO A 140 -14.92 -8.87 1.10
C PRO A 140 -14.87 -9.96 2.18
N TRP A 141 -13.75 -10.01 2.92
CA TRP A 141 -13.67 -10.90 4.07
C TRP A 141 -14.67 -10.45 5.14
N PRO A 142 -15.42 -11.37 5.76
CA PRO A 142 -16.25 -11.05 6.92
C PRO A 142 -15.45 -10.28 7.98
N GLY A 143 -16.00 -9.17 8.45
CA GLY A 143 -15.32 -8.26 9.38
C GLY A 143 -14.40 -7.20 8.74
N LEU A 144 -14.04 -7.29 7.48
CA LEU A 144 -13.20 -6.31 6.78
C LEU A 144 -13.98 -5.42 5.79
N GLY A 145 -15.29 -5.27 5.98
CA GLY A 145 -16.14 -4.51 5.06
C GLY A 145 -15.70 -3.05 4.88
N ALA A 146 -15.39 -2.34 5.96
CA ALA A 146 -14.93 -0.95 5.89
C ALA A 146 -13.62 -0.80 5.10
N TYR A 147 -12.69 -1.74 5.27
CA TYR A 147 -11.46 -1.80 4.49
C TYR A 147 -11.74 -2.01 3.01
N ALA A 148 -12.52 -3.03 2.65
CA ALA A 148 -12.81 -3.36 1.26
C ALA A 148 -13.51 -2.19 0.53
N VAL A 149 -14.49 -1.54 1.17
CA VAL A 149 -15.17 -0.36 0.64
C VAL A 149 -14.19 0.80 0.45
N SER A 150 -13.29 1.06 1.40
CA SER A 150 -12.29 2.11 1.26
C SER A 150 -11.30 1.83 0.13
N LYS A 151 -10.91 0.57 -0.10
CA LYS A 151 -10.05 0.21 -1.23
C LYS A 151 -10.75 0.31 -2.57
N ALA A 152 -12.05 -0.01 -2.64
CA ALA A 152 -12.86 0.23 -3.84
C ALA A 152 -13.00 1.74 -4.14
N ALA A 153 -13.16 2.57 -3.10
CA ALA A 153 -13.17 4.03 -3.24
C ALA A 153 -11.81 4.57 -3.72
N LEU A 154 -10.69 4.04 -3.18
CA LEU A 154 -9.35 4.37 -3.67
C LEU A 154 -9.18 4.01 -5.16
N ASP A 155 -9.66 2.85 -5.58
CA ASP A 155 -9.60 2.44 -6.99
C ASP A 155 -10.32 3.44 -7.89
N LYS A 156 -11.49 3.91 -7.48
CA LYS A 156 -12.26 4.92 -8.21
C LYS A 156 -11.57 6.30 -8.19
N LEU A 157 -10.94 6.69 -7.09
CA LEU A 157 -10.14 7.90 -7.00
C LEU A 157 -8.97 7.88 -7.99
N VAL A 158 -8.27 6.76 -8.12
CA VAL A 158 -7.16 6.60 -9.09
C VAL A 158 -7.65 6.74 -10.54
N GLU A 159 -8.85 6.23 -10.85
CA GLU A 159 -9.48 6.43 -12.16
C GLU A 159 -9.80 7.90 -12.43
N ALA A 160 -10.32 8.64 -11.44
CA ALA A 160 -10.60 10.06 -11.57
C ALA A 160 -9.32 10.87 -11.84
N TRP A 161 -8.25 10.64 -11.07
CA TRP A 161 -6.96 11.28 -11.31
C TRP A 161 -6.43 11.05 -12.74
N ARG A 162 -6.58 9.85 -13.26
CA ARG A 162 -6.14 9.52 -14.62
C ARG A 162 -6.90 10.31 -15.69
N VAL A 163 -8.19 10.55 -15.48
CA VAL A 163 -9.01 11.35 -16.41
C VAL A 163 -8.63 12.82 -16.37
N GLU A 164 -8.39 13.36 -15.18
CA GLU A 164 -8.09 14.78 -14.99
C GLU A 164 -6.65 15.14 -15.37
N HIS A 165 -5.70 14.19 -15.26
CA HIS A 165 -4.27 14.41 -15.50
C HIS A 165 -3.68 13.37 -16.47
N PRO A 166 -4.05 13.41 -17.77
CA PRO A 166 -3.70 12.36 -18.74
C PRO A 166 -2.21 12.27 -19.08
N THR A 167 -1.40 13.25 -18.68
CA THR A 167 0.06 13.26 -18.87
C THR A 167 0.82 12.57 -17.76
N VAL A 168 0.15 12.19 -16.66
CA VAL A 168 0.70 11.45 -15.53
C VAL A 168 0.23 10.01 -15.58
N GLY A 169 1.12 9.06 -15.36
CA GLY A 169 0.75 7.66 -15.20
C GLY A 169 0.07 7.44 -13.84
N PHE A 170 -1.12 6.82 -13.83
CA PHE A 170 -1.79 6.44 -12.58
C PHE A 170 -2.07 4.93 -12.61
N THR A 171 -1.40 4.21 -11.73
CA THR A 171 -1.46 2.75 -11.65
C THR A 171 -2.02 2.30 -10.31
N ARG A 172 -3.03 1.44 -10.32
CA ARG A 172 -3.40 0.65 -9.14
C ARG A 172 -2.74 -0.72 -9.20
N VAL A 173 -2.05 -1.09 -8.14
CA VAL A 173 -1.52 -2.45 -7.94
C VAL A 173 -2.46 -3.17 -6.99
N VAL A 174 -3.23 -4.09 -7.53
CA VAL A 174 -4.21 -4.89 -6.80
C VAL A 174 -3.46 -6.07 -6.18
N VAL A 175 -3.20 -6.00 -4.86
CA VAL A 175 -2.38 -6.97 -4.15
C VAL A 175 -3.27 -8.01 -3.47
N GLY A 176 -2.92 -9.27 -3.65
CA GLY A 176 -3.46 -10.40 -2.87
C GLY A 176 -2.72 -10.55 -1.54
N ASP A 177 -2.75 -11.77 -0.98
CA ASP A 177 -2.11 -12.04 0.30
C ASP A 177 -0.60 -11.85 0.20
N CYS A 178 -0.07 -10.87 0.92
CA CYS A 178 1.36 -10.56 1.01
C CYS A 178 1.66 -10.06 2.43
N VAL A 179 2.53 -10.77 3.13
CA VAL A 179 2.87 -10.48 4.54
C VAL A 179 4.04 -9.49 4.70
N GLY A 180 4.66 -9.09 3.61
CA GLY A 180 5.87 -8.25 3.66
C GLY A 180 7.13 -9.05 3.97
N GLY A 181 8.14 -8.37 4.53
CA GLY A 181 9.39 -8.97 4.99
C GLY A 181 9.35 -9.38 6.46
N GLU A 182 10.52 -9.44 7.08
CA GLU A 182 10.67 -9.75 8.50
C GLU A 182 10.76 -8.48 9.36
N GLY A 183 10.57 -8.62 10.67
CA GLY A 183 10.67 -7.53 11.63
C GLY A 183 9.79 -6.33 11.28
N ASP A 184 10.36 -5.13 11.20
CA ASP A 184 9.65 -3.90 10.82
C ASP A 184 9.12 -3.92 9.38
N SER A 185 9.61 -4.81 8.54
CA SER A 185 9.16 -5.01 7.16
C SER A 185 7.95 -5.94 7.06
N ALA A 186 7.57 -6.62 8.14
CA ALA A 186 6.31 -7.38 8.21
C ALA A 186 5.10 -6.42 8.21
N THR A 187 3.99 -6.88 7.62
CA THR A 187 2.77 -6.08 7.63
C THR A 187 2.15 -6.03 9.01
N GLY A 188 1.87 -4.82 9.50
CA GLY A 188 1.11 -4.60 10.74
C GLY A 188 -0.40 -4.47 10.50
N PHE A 189 -0.93 -5.05 9.43
CA PHE A 189 -2.33 -4.90 9.06
C PHE A 189 -3.31 -5.37 10.14
N ALA A 190 -2.95 -6.44 10.85
CA ALA A 190 -3.75 -7.04 11.91
C ALA A 190 -3.38 -6.56 13.33
N ASP A 191 -2.35 -5.72 13.50
CA ASP A 191 -1.81 -5.33 14.82
C ASP A 191 -2.84 -4.63 15.71
N THR A 192 -3.85 -4.01 15.11
CA THR A 192 -4.90 -3.26 15.82
C THR A 192 -6.20 -4.05 15.95
N TRP A 193 -6.22 -5.30 15.53
CA TRP A 193 -7.43 -6.11 15.61
C TRP A 193 -7.68 -6.55 17.05
N ASP A 194 -8.94 -6.51 17.43
CA ASP A 194 -9.40 -7.14 18.64
C ASP A 194 -9.35 -8.65 18.50
N LEU A 195 -8.75 -9.34 19.48
CA LEU A 195 -8.57 -10.78 19.44
C LEU A 195 -9.91 -11.54 19.44
N GLU A 196 -10.90 -11.05 20.21
CA GLU A 196 -12.22 -11.69 20.28
C GLU A 196 -12.93 -11.57 18.92
N ALA A 197 -12.80 -10.40 18.27
CA ALA A 197 -13.30 -10.21 16.93
C ALA A 197 -12.62 -11.15 15.92
N ALA A 198 -11.30 -11.30 15.98
CA ALA A 198 -10.55 -12.20 15.11
C ALA A 198 -10.99 -13.65 15.29
N VAL A 199 -11.14 -14.13 16.53
CA VAL A 199 -11.66 -15.47 16.87
C VAL A 199 -13.08 -15.66 16.34
N ARG A 200 -13.95 -14.63 16.43
CA ARG A 200 -15.32 -14.67 15.94
C ARG A 200 -15.41 -14.82 14.41
N PHE A 201 -14.54 -14.14 13.66
CA PHE A 201 -14.56 -14.16 12.19
C PHE A 201 -13.77 -15.32 11.59
N HIS A 202 -12.78 -15.86 12.28
CA HIS A 202 -11.89 -16.91 11.76
C HIS A 202 -12.66 -18.13 11.18
N PRO A 203 -13.71 -18.70 11.83
CA PRO A 203 -14.46 -19.81 11.24
C PRO A 203 -15.13 -19.46 9.92
N GLN A 204 -15.57 -18.21 9.75
CA GLN A 204 -16.16 -17.72 8.50
C GLN A 204 -15.10 -17.60 7.40
N TRP A 205 -13.88 -17.18 7.75
CA TRP A 205 -12.77 -17.12 6.81
C TRP A 205 -12.34 -18.49 6.33
N VAL A 206 -12.29 -19.47 7.23
CA VAL A 206 -12.02 -20.89 6.88
C VAL A 206 -13.12 -21.45 5.98
N ALA A 207 -14.39 -21.30 6.37
CA ALA A 207 -15.53 -21.83 5.60
C ALA A 207 -15.67 -21.17 4.22
N GLY A 208 -15.34 -19.88 4.10
CA GLY A 208 -15.35 -19.12 2.86
C GLY A 208 -14.11 -19.30 1.99
N ASN A 209 -13.15 -20.12 2.44
CA ASN A 209 -11.85 -20.33 1.77
C ASN A 209 -11.08 -19.03 1.49
N TYR A 210 -11.14 -18.06 2.43
CA TYR A 210 -10.40 -16.81 2.34
C TYR A 210 -8.92 -16.98 2.72
N LEU A 211 -8.59 -17.95 3.58
CA LEU A 211 -7.24 -18.26 4.03
C LEU A 211 -6.59 -19.24 3.06
N SER A 212 -5.93 -18.74 2.02
CA SER A 212 -5.32 -19.60 0.99
C SER A 212 -4.04 -20.30 1.47
N GLY A 213 -3.39 -19.77 2.51
CA GLY A 213 -2.07 -20.25 2.96
C GLY A 213 -0.93 -19.94 1.98
N ALA A 214 -1.22 -19.33 0.83
CA ALA A 214 -0.23 -18.91 -0.15
C ALA A 214 -0.05 -17.40 -0.12
N PHE A 215 1.19 -16.93 -0.20
CA PHE A 215 1.54 -15.52 -0.13
C PHE A 215 2.37 -15.11 -1.34
N VAL A 216 2.21 -13.86 -1.74
CA VAL A 216 3.10 -13.21 -2.70
C VAL A 216 4.44 -12.95 -2.00
N ASP A 217 5.54 -13.33 -2.65
CA ASP A 217 6.87 -12.91 -2.23
C ASP A 217 6.99 -11.40 -2.39
N VAL A 218 7.43 -10.72 -1.33
CA VAL A 218 7.53 -9.26 -1.33
C VAL A 218 8.59 -8.75 -2.32
N ASP A 219 9.64 -9.50 -2.57
CA ASP A 219 10.68 -9.13 -3.55
C ASP A 219 10.15 -9.20 -4.99
N ASP A 220 9.27 -10.15 -5.29
CA ASP A 220 8.53 -10.18 -6.55
C ASP A 220 7.62 -8.95 -6.70
N LEU A 221 6.89 -8.58 -5.63
CA LEU A 221 6.07 -7.37 -5.64
C LEU A 221 6.90 -6.11 -5.88
N VAL A 222 8.05 -5.96 -5.19
CA VAL A 222 8.98 -4.84 -5.37
C VAL A 222 9.52 -4.79 -6.80
N THR A 223 9.89 -5.94 -7.37
CA THR A 223 10.39 -6.05 -8.74
C THR A 223 9.35 -5.62 -9.77
N ILE A 224 8.09 -6.01 -9.58
CA ILE A 224 6.97 -5.60 -10.43
C ILE A 224 6.75 -4.08 -10.34
N ILE A 225 6.75 -3.54 -9.13
CA ILE A 225 6.58 -2.09 -8.90
C ILE A 225 7.74 -1.30 -9.55
N ASP A 226 8.98 -1.69 -9.34
CA ASP A 226 10.13 -1.04 -9.97
C ASP A 226 10.03 -1.08 -11.50
N SER A 227 9.62 -2.22 -12.05
CA SER A 227 9.39 -2.37 -13.50
C SER A 227 8.31 -1.40 -14.03
N ILE A 228 7.22 -1.20 -13.30
CA ILE A 228 6.15 -0.27 -13.68
C ILE A 228 6.67 1.17 -13.65
N LEU A 229 7.32 1.56 -12.56
CA LEU A 229 7.78 2.94 -12.34
C LEU A 229 8.88 3.38 -13.32
N ARG A 230 9.64 2.43 -13.88
CA ARG A 230 10.68 2.69 -14.90
C ARG A 230 10.15 2.74 -16.33
N ARG A 231 8.85 2.55 -16.56
CA ARG A 231 8.28 2.71 -17.91
C ARG A 231 8.32 4.16 -18.34
N GLY A 232 8.61 4.38 -19.62
CA GLY A 232 8.57 5.71 -20.20
C GLY A 232 7.13 6.23 -20.39
N SER A 233 7.00 7.51 -20.71
CA SER A 233 5.71 8.20 -20.89
C SER A 233 4.83 7.67 -22.02
N SER A 234 5.35 6.80 -22.88
CA SER A 234 4.59 6.15 -23.97
C SER A 234 3.75 4.96 -23.49
N VAL A 235 3.92 4.50 -22.24
CA VAL A 235 3.24 3.32 -21.70
C VAL A 235 2.37 3.71 -20.52
N SER A 236 1.10 3.34 -20.55
CA SER A 236 0.19 3.43 -19.41
C SER A 236 -0.17 2.02 -18.93
N ILE A 237 -0.01 1.78 -17.63
CA ILE A 237 -0.43 0.54 -16.94
C ILE A 237 -1.51 0.92 -15.92
N PRO A 238 -2.79 0.98 -16.32
CA PRO A 238 -3.86 1.46 -15.44
C PRO A 238 -4.11 0.58 -14.21
N SER A 239 -3.87 -0.73 -14.35
CA SER A 239 -4.06 -1.69 -13.26
C SER A 239 -3.23 -2.94 -13.52
N ILE A 240 -2.71 -3.51 -12.44
CA ILE A 240 -2.08 -4.83 -12.45
C ILE A 240 -2.53 -5.58 -11.18
N THR A 241 -2.76 -6.89 -11.30
CA THR A 241 -3.05 -7.76 -10.17
C THR A 241 -1.83 -8.62 -9.86
N VAL A 242 -1.40 -8.60 -8.61
CA VAL A 242 -0.33 -9.42 -8.06
C VAL A 242 -0.93 -10.25 -6.93
N ALA A 243 -1.13 -11.53 -7.20
CA ALA A 243 -1.76 -12.45 -6.26
C ALA A 243 -0.95 -13.75 -6.18
N PRO A 244 -0.99 -14.47 -5.05
CA PRO A 244 -0.26 -15.72 -4.93
C PRO A 244 -0.77 -16.74 -5.95
N ARG A 245 0.13 -17.58 -6.45
CA ARG A 245 -0.27 -18.75 -7.25
C ARG A 245 -0.98 -19.74 -6.34
N ARG A 246 -2.14 -20.19 -6.74
CA ARG A 246 -2.78 -21.32 -6.06
C ARG A 246 -1.93 -22.55 -6.32
N THR A 247 -1.31 -23.10 -5.29
CA THR A 247 -0.77 -24.46 -5.35
C THR A 247 -1.95 -25.42 -5.48
N ALA A 248 -1.91 -26.33 -6.44
CA ALA A 248 -2.86 -27.41 -6.49
C ALA A 248 -2.71 -28.22 -5.17
N THR A 249 -3.59 -27.97 -4.20
CA THR A 249 -3.67 -28.83 -3.03
C THR A 249 -4.11 -30.20 -3.55
N PRO A 250 -3.36 -31.29 -3.32
CA PRO A 250 -3.87 -32.63 -3.63
C PRO A 250 -5.19 -32.78 -2.87
N ALA A 251 -6.25 -33.16 -3.57
CA ALA A 251 -7.53 -33.39 -2.94
C ALA A 251 -7.34 -34.44 -1.85
N GLY A 252 -7.38 -34.05 -0.55
CA GLY A 252 -7.40 -34.97 0.55
C GLY A 252 -6.39 -34.82 1.68
N GLU A 253 -5.47 -33.85 1.66
CA GLU A 253 -4.62 -33.63 2.85
C GLU A 253 -5.20 -32.52 3.75
N PRO A 254 -5.40 -32.79 5.06
CA PRO A 254 -5.73 -31.73 6.01
C PRO A 254 -4.54 -30.76 6.13
N ILE A 255 -4.83 -29.46 6.11
CA ILE A 255 -3.87 -28.39 6.30
C ILE A 255 -3.14 -28.65 7.63
N ALA A 256 -1.81 -28.81 7.57
CA ALA A 256 -0.97 -28.99 8.76
C ALA A 256 -1.17 -27.83 9.75
N ASP A 257 -1.20 -28.18 11.02
CA ASP A 257 -1.40 -27.28 12.17
C ASP A 257 -0.63 -25.95 12.02
N VAL A 258 -1.37 -24.85 12.01
CA VAL A 258 -0.81 -23.52 12.22
C VAL A 258 -0.24 -23.47 13.64
N PRO A 259 1.01 -23.08 13.88
CA PRO A 259 1.56 -22.95 15.22
C PRO A 259 0.67 -21.98 16.02
N ARG A 260 0.20 -22.43 17.17
CA ARG A 260 -0.53 -21.58 18.12
C ARG A 260 0.45 -20.60 18.76
N PRO A 261 0.00 -19.37 19.06
CA PRO A 261 0.81 -18.35 19.71
C PRO A 261 1.29 -18.74 21.11
#